data_554a657bfd27ff1f47315c33ed0b31cb
#
_entry.id   554a657bfd27ff1f47315c33ed0b31cb
#
_cell.length_a   1.000
_cell.length_b   1.000
_cell.length_c   1.000
_cell.angle_alpha   90.00
_cell.angle_beta   90.00
_cell.angle_gamma   90.00
#
_symmetry.space_group_name_H-M   'P 1'
#
loop_
_entity.id
_entity.type
_entity.pdbx_description
1 polymer ?
#
loop_
_entity_poly.entity_id
_entity_poly.type
_entity_poly.pdbx_seq_one_letter_code
_entity_poly.pdbx_strand_id
1 'polypeptide(L)'
;VAQLTPYLAVRDARAAMSWYAEALGAHVVGEPYVMDDDRIGHTELDVGGATLYLADEYPELGLAAPDPGRVSVTLHLTVSDVDAAVDRAAACGAAVERPPSDTDHGRTGVVVDPFGHRWLLQTPASADPQPRPPVRPGDAVYLTLRVPDGARARDFYESVLGWTSVPGRVADGWQVDGVVPMVGIGGGDGEVGTVPAYAVDDIEVAVAAVRTAGGQAGEVTDRPHGRTAECRDDQGLRFWLAQPA
;
A
#
# COMPACT_ATOMS: atom_id res chain seq x y z
N VAL A 1 -17.68 -10.17 -5.03
CA VAL A 1 -16.30 -10.51 -4.62
C VAL A 1 -16.39 -11.13 -3.24
N ALA A 2 -15.82 -12.34 -3.02
CA ALA A 2 -15.72 -12.94 -1.69
C ALA A 2 -14.56 -12.29 -0.93
N GLN A 3 -14.73 -12.03 0.37
CA GLN A 3 -13.70 -11.51 1.25
C GLN A 3 -13.59 -12.46 2.45
N LEU A 4 -12.36 -12.79 2.84
CA LEU A 4 -12.07 -13.56 4.05
C LEU A 4 -11.52 -12.60 5.10
N THR A 5 -12.19 -12.53 6.27
CA THR A 5 -11.74 -11.72 7.40
C THR A 5 -11.46 -12.66 8.57
N PRO A 6 -10.25 -12.66 9.14
CA PRO A 6 -9.99 -13.41 10.36
C PRO A 6 -10.86 -12.91 11.51
N TYR A 7 -11.38 -13.83 12.31
CA TYR A 7 -12.15 -13.52 13.51
C TYR A 7 -11.52 -14.23 14.71
N LEU A 8 -10.92 -13.46 15.61
CA LEU A 8 -10.21 -13.97 16.77
C LEU A 8 -11.11 -13.98 18.00
N ALA A 9 -11.02 -15.05 18.77
CA ALA A 9 -11.58 -15.12 20.10
C ALA A 9 -10.46 -15.02 21.15
N VAL A 10 -10.67 -14.21 22.17
CA VAL A 10 -9.71 -14.00 23.26
C VAL A 10 -10.42 -14.04 24.61
N ARG A 11 -9.70 -14.27 25.71
CA ARG A 11 -10.28 -14.28 27.06
C ARG A 11 -10.59 -12.89 27.60
N ASP A 12 -9.94 -11.86 27.05
CA ASP A 12 -10.13 -10.46 27.41
C ASP A 12 -9.93 -9.60 26.16
N ALA A 13 -11.02 -9.27 25.48
CA ALA A 13 -11.00 -8.50 24.25
C ALA A 13 -10.57 -7.04 24.47
N ARG A 14 -10.84 -6.46 25.65
CA ARG A 14 -10.42 -5.09 25.98
C ARG A 14 -8.91 -5.01 26.13
N ALA A 15 -8.31 -5.97 26.83
CA ALA A 15 -6.86 -6.08 26.93
C ALA A 15 -6.23 -6.37 25.56
N ALA A 16 -6.86 -7.21 24.74
CA ALA A 16 -6.38 -7.53 23.40
C ALA A 16 -6.41 -6.31 22.46
N MET A 17 -7.49 -5.52 22.45
CA MET A 17 -7.52 -4.27 21.68
C MET A 17 -6.38 -3.33 22.04
N SER A 18 -6.11 -3.14 23.32
CA SER A 18 -5.00 -2.30 23.80
C SER A 18 -3.65 -2.85 23.36
N TRP A 19 -3.47 -4.17 23.47
CA TRP A 19 -2.24 -4.83 23.07
C TRP A 19 -1.99 -4.74 21.55
N TYR A 20 -3.03 -5.02 20.74
CA TYR A 20 -2.88 -4.94 19.27
C TYR A 20 -2.59 -3.51 18.81
N ALA A 21 -3.15 -2.51 19.48
CA ALA A 21 -2.82 -1.12 19.21
C ALA A 21 -1.35 -0.80 19.52
N GLU A 22 -0.84 -1.22 20.68
CA GLU A 22 0.54 -0.93 21.10
C GLU A 22 1.58 -1.75 20.34
N ALA A 23 1.36 -3.07 20.22
CA ALA A 23 2.33 -3.99 19.65
C ALA A 23 2.33 -3.99 18.11
N LEU A 24 1.15 -3.92 17.48
CA LEU A 24 0.99 -4.06 16.03
C LEU A 24 0.52 -2.78 15.34
N GLY A 25 0.26 -1.70 16.08
CA GLY A 25 -0.25 -0.44 15.53
C GLY A 25 -1.68 -0.53 15.02
N ALA A 26 -2.49 -1.45 15.59
CA ALA A 26 -3.88 -1.61 15.21
C ALA A 26 -4.74 -0.43 15.68
N HIS A 27 -5.84 -0.17 14.96
CA HIS A 27 -6.84 0.83 15.33
C HIS A 27 -8.21 0.19 15.42
N VAL A 28 -8.97 0.52 16.47
CA VAL A 28 -10.39 0.09 16.58
C VAL A 28 -11.21 0.88 15.57
N VAL A 29 -11.99 0.18 14.75
CA VAL A 29 -12.89 0.77 13.75
C VAL A 29 -14.31 0.81 14.33
N GLY A 30 -14.81 2.01 14.56
CA GLY A 30 -16.13 2.21 15.18
C GLY A 30 -16.14 1.92 16.69
N GLU A 31 -17.33 1.65 17.23
CA GLU A 31 -17.52 1.31 18.64
C GLU A 31 -17.64 -0.21 18.81
N PRO A 32 -16.92 -0.82 19.79
CA PRO A 32 -17.10 -2.24 20.09
C PRO A 32 -18.52 -2.54 20.53
N TYR A 33 -19.07 -3.64 20.05
CA TYR A 33 -20.37 -4.14 20.50
C TYR A 33 -20.23 -4.85 21.85
N VAL A 34 -20.79 -4.24 22.90
CA VAL A 34 -20.75 -4.75 24.26
C VAL A 34 -22.04 -5.53 24.55
N MET A 35 -21.90 -6.74 25.06
CA MET A 35 -23.03 -7.59 25.47
C MET A 35 -23.56 -7.19 26.86
N ASP A 36 -24.72 -7.71 27.22
CA ASP A 36 -25.37 -7.44 28.52
C ASP A 36 -24.54 -7.88 29.74
N ASP A 37 -23.60 -8.81 29.53
CA ASP A 37 -22.67 -9.34 30.54
C ASP A 37 -21.31 -8.61 30.53
N ASP A 38 -21.23 -7.47 29.87
CA ASP A 38 -20.04 -6.61 29.71
C ASP A 38 -18.92 -7.21 28.86
N ARG A 39 -19.08 -8.40 28.27
CA ARG A 39 -18.14 -8.96 27.30
C ARG A 39 -18.26 -8.22 25.97
N ILE A 40 -17.15 -8.18 25.23
CA ILE A 40 -17.13 -7.69 23.85
C ILE A 40 -17.64 -8.80 22.93
N GLY A 41 -18.82 -8.61 22.36
CA GLY A 41 -19.41 -9.56 21.40
C GLY A 41 -18.83 -9.41 20.01
N HIS A 42 -18.36 -8.22 19.66
CA HIS A 42 -17.70 -7.93 18.37
C HIS A 42 -16.95 -6.62 18.42
N THR A 43 -15.77 -6.60 17.81
CA THR A 43 -15.06 -5.37 17.45
C THR A 43 -14.30 -5.59 16.16
N GLU A 44 -14.10 -4.51 15.43
CA GLU A 44 -13.32 -4.47 14.20
C GLU A 44 -12.03 -3.70 14.44
N LEU A 45 -10.91 -4.26 13.99
CA LEU A 45 -9.60 -3.64 14.03
C LEU A 45 -9.07 -3.47 12.61
N ASP A 46 -8.48 -2.32 12.33
CA ASP A 46 -7.57 -2.13 11.21
C ASP A 46 -6.15 -2.41 11.68
N VAL A 47 -5.47 -3.33 11.01
CA VAL A 47 -4.06 -3.69 11.26
C VAL A 47 -3.27 -3.46 9.99
N GLY A 48 -2.76 -2.24 9.81
CA GLY A 48 -1.98 -1.88 8.63
C GLY A 48 -2.77 -1.96 7.32
N GLY A 49 -4.05 -1.60 7.33
CA GLY A 49 -4.98 -1.66 6.19
C GLY A 49 -5.70 -3.00 6.03
N ALA A 50 -5.45 -3.98 6.90
CA ALA A 50 -6.16 -5.26 6.91
C ALA A 50 -7.20 -5.30 8.03
N THR A 51 -8.41 -5.75 7.71
CA THR A 51 -9.47 -5.91 8.71
C THR A 51 -9.29 -7.20 9.52
N LEU A 52 -9.38 -7.08 10.83
CA LEU A 52 -9.35 -8.16 11.80
C LEU A 52 -10.56 -8.02 12.74
N TYR A 53 -11.35 -9.06 12.88
CA TYR A 53 -12.43 -9.11 13.86
C TYR A 53 -11.98 -9.75 15.17
N LEU A 54 -12.51 -9.26 16.29
CA LEU A 54 -12.15 -9.70 17.61
C LEU A 54 -13.39 -9.76 18.51
N ALA A 55 -13.48 -10.75 19.38
CA ALA A 55 -14.47 -10.85 20.44
C ALA A 55 -13.88 -11.51 21.68
N ASP A 56 -14.55 -11.33 22.81
CA ASP A 56 -14.37 -12.23 23.94
C ASP A 56 -14.79 -13.65 23.58
N GLU A 57 -14.24 -14.64 24.27
CA GLU A 57 -14.66 -16.02 24.07
C GLU A 57 -16.09 -16.26 24.58
N TYR A 58 -16.82 -17.08 23.82
CA TYR A 58 -18.16 -17.56 24.13
C TYR A 58 -18.18 -19.08 23.95
N PRO A 59 -17.58 -19.86 24.89
CA PRO A 59 -17.51 -21.31 24.77
C PRO A 59 -18.90 -21.96 24.63
N GLU A 60 -19.91 -21.36 25.24
CA GLU A 60 -21.32 -21.76 25.11
C GLU A 60 -21.86 -21.64 23.68
N LEU A 61 -21.27 -20.82 22.84
CA LEU A 61 -21.57 -20.66 21.41
C LEU A 61 -20.55 -21.35 20.50
N GLY A 62 -19.56 -22.07 21.07
CA GLY A 62 -18.50 -22.72 20.33
C GLY A 62 -17.36 -21.78 19.91
N LEU A 63 -17.31 -20.55 20.42
CA LEU A 63 -16.25 -19.59 20.19
C LEU A 63 -15.32 -19.56 21.41
N ALA A 64 -14.12 -20.16 21.28
CA ALA A 64 -13.16 -20.27 22.37
C ALA A 64 -11.82 -19.59 21.99
N ALA A 65 -11.18 -18.99 22.99
CA ALA A 65 -9.81 -18.52 22.86
C ALA A 65 -8.85 -19.71 22.67
N PRO A 66 -7.66 -19.51 22.07
CA PRO A 66 -6.70 -20.58 21.88
C PRO A 66 -6.30 -21.27 23.18
N ASP A 67 -6.17 -22.59 23.13
CA ASP A 67 -5.56 -23.36 24.22
C ASP A 67 -4.07 -23.06 24.27
N PRO A 68 -3.46 -22.92 25.47
CA PRO A 68 -2.03 -22.73 25.60
C PRO A 68 -1.23 -23.83 24.90
N GLY A 69 -0.28 -23.41 24.03
CA GLY A 69 0.58 -24.33 23.30
C GLY A 69 -0.06 -25.04 22.11
N ARG A 70 -1.30 -24.69 21.74
CA ARG A 70 -1.98 -25.22 20.56
C ARG A 70 -2.33 -24.10 19.60
N VAL A 71 -1.75 -24.15 18.39
CA VAL A 71 -1.98 -23.18 17.34
C VAL A 71 -2.46 -23.91 16.09
N SER A 72 -3.69 -23.61 15.66
CA SER A 72 -4.27 -24.16 14.43
C SER A 72 -4.14 -23.20 13.23
N VAL A 73 -3.90 -21.91 13.49
CA VAL A 73 -3.79 -20.84 12.47
C VAL A 73 -2.60 -19.96 12.81
N THR A 74 -1.83 -19.59 11.81
CA THR A 74 -0.83 -18.51 11.90
C THR A 74 -1.31 -17.34 11.08
N LEU A 75 -1.40 -16.18 11.71
CA LEU A 75 -1.69 -14.93 11.03
C LEU A 75 -0.39 -14.39 10.43
N HIS A 76 -0.44 -14.01 9.16
CA HIS A 76 0.71 -13.44 8.47
C HIS A 76 0.50 -11.95 8.32
N LEU A 77 1.39 -11.17 8.93
CA LEU A 77 1.37 -9.70 8.85
C LEU A 77 2.65 -9.21 8.16
N THR A 78 2.46 -8.47 7.09
CA THR A 78 3.55 -7.76 6.42
C THR A 78 3.83 -6.46 7.16
N VAL A 79 5.09 -6.26 7.54
CA VAL A 79 5.56 -5.08 8.27
C VAL A 79 6.77 -4.47 7.56
N SER A 80 6.99 -3.18 7.75
CA SER A 80 8.14 -2.48 7.16
C SER A 80 9.48 -2.90 7.78
N ASP A 81 9.47 -3.29 9.06
CA ASP A 81 10.65 -3.67 9.84
C ASP A 81 10.28 -4.78 10.82
N VAL A 82 10.73 -6.01 10.53
CA VAL A 82 10.45 -7.20 11.38
C VAL A 82 11.17 -7.11 12.72
N ASP A 83 12.40 -6.60 12.75
CA ASP A 83 13.14 -6.51 14.01
C ASP A 83 12.42 -5.60 14.99
N ALA A 84 12.09 -4.39 14.54
CA ALA A 84 11.34 -3.43 15.35
C ALA A 84 9.94 -3.95 15.74
N ALA A 85 9.26 -4.69 14.87
CA ALA A 85 7.94 -5.23 15.16
C ALA A 85 8.00 -6.37 16.19
N VAL A 86 8.98 -7.29 16.07
CA VAL A 86 9.21 -8.37 17.05
C VAL A 86 9.60 -7.78 18.41
N ASP A 87 10.49 -6.78 18.43
CA ASP A 87 10.93 -6.13 19.67
C ASP A 87 9.75 -5.44 20.38
N ARG A 88 8.88 -4.72 19.65
CA ARG A 88 7.67 -4.12 20.23
C ARG A 88 6.72 -5.19 20.78
N ALA A 89 6.44 -6.23 20.01
CA ALA A 89 5.56 -7.30 20.46
C ALA A 89 6.12 -7.98 21.73
N ALA A 90 7.42 -8.25 21.78
CA ALA A 90 8.10 -8.81 22.96
C ALA A 90 8.03 -7.87 24.16
N ALA A 91 8.25 -6.56 23.97
CA ALA A 91 8.12 -5.57 25.03
C ALA A 91 6.70 -5.49 25.60
N CYS A 92 5.68 -5.77 24.76
CA CYS A 92 4.27 -5.88 25.15
C CYS A 92 3.89 -7.29 25.69
N GLY A 93 4.87 -8.19 25.89
CA GLY A 93 4.64 -9.50 26.52
C GLY A 93 4.37 -10.66 25.57
N ALA A 94 4.55 -10.50 24.26
CA ALA A 94 4.51 -11.64 23.35
C ALA A 94 5.70 -12.58 23.54
N ALA A 95 5.48 -13.88 23.37
CA ALA A 95 6.55 -14.85 23.33
C ALA A 95 7.18 -14.91 21.93
N VAL A 96 8.49 -14.67 21.85
CA VAL A 96 9.23 -14.82 20.58
C VAL A 96 9.49 -16.30 20.33
N GLU A 97 8.75 -16.90 19.40
CA GLU A 97 8.92 -18.31 19.02
C GLU A 97 10.10 -18.47 18.04
N ARG A 98 10.23 -17.55 17.09
CA ARG A 98 11.38 -17.46 16.20
C ARG A 98 11.87 -16.01 16.11
N PRO A 99 13.11 -15.72 16.47
CA PRO A 99 13.69 -14.40 16.32
C PRO A 99 13.79 -14.01 14.84
N PRO A 100 13.90 -12.71 14.53
CA PRO A 100 14.06 -12.23 13.17
C PRO A 100 15.24 -12.89 12.45
N SER A 101 14.98 -13.41 11.25
CA SER A 101 16.01 -14.02 10.40
C SER A 101 15.69 -13.82 8.93
N ASP A 102 16.73 -13.79 8.10
CA ASP A 102 16.59 -13.69 6.65
C ASP A 102 16.20 -15.04 6.05
N THR A 103 15.28 -15.01 5.09
CA THR A 103 14.83 -16.15 4.31
C THR A 103 14.78 -15.77 2.83
N ASP A 104 14.59 -16.75 1.95
CA ASP A 104 14.43 -16.50 0.50
C ASP A 104 13.21 -15.59 0.18
N HIS A 105 12.29 -15.45 1.14
CA HIS A 105 11.07 -14.64 1.00
C HIS A 105 11.13 -13.31 1.75
N GLY A 106 12.28 -12.94 2.27
CA GLY A 106 12.52 -11.76 3.07
C GLY A 106 12.83 -12.05 4.53
N ARG A 107 12.88 -11.00 5.34
CA ARG A 107 13.16 -11.10 6.75
C ARG A 107 11.89 -11.47 7.51
N THR A 108 11.95 -12.52 8.34
CA THR A 108 10.78 -13.06 9.06
C THR A 108 11.06 -13.26 10.53
N GLY A 109 10.04 -13.10 11.35
CA GLY A 109 10.05 -13.46 12.76
C GLY A 109 8.70 -14.04 13.17
N VAL A 110 8.64 -14.80 14.25
CA VAL A 110 7.38 -15.37 14.75
C VAL A 110 7.22 -15.09 16.21
N VAL A 111 6.06 -14.54 16.54
CA VAL A 111 5.65 -14.30 17.92
C VAL A 111 4.31 -14.98 18.23
N VAL A 112 4.10 -15.31 19.49
CA VAL A 112 2.79 -15.70 20.02
C VAL A 112 2.37 -14.59 20.98
N ASP A 113 1.21 -14.00 20.70
CA ASP A 113 0.68 -12.92 21.54
C ASP A 113 0.22 -13.44 22.92
N PRO A 114 -0.02 -12.55 23.90
CA PRO A 114 -0.47 -12.96 25.24
C PRO A 114 -1.83 -13.69 25.27
N PHE A 115 -2.57 -13.65 24.16
CA PHE A 115 -3.89 -14.27 24.02
C PHE A 115 -3.84 -15.64 23.33
N GLY A 116 -2.63 -16.06 22.89
CA GLY A 116 -2.37 -17.36 22.30
C GLY A 116 -2.40 -17.41 20.77
N HIS A 117 -2.60 -16.30 20.08
CA HIS A 117 -2.56 -16.25 18.62
C HIS A 117 -1.12 -16.13 18.12
N ARG A 118 -0.82 -16.87 17.07
CA ARG A 118 0.51 -16.92 16.46
C ARG A 118 0.60 -16.02 15.25
N TRP A 119 1.63 -15.18 15.21
CA TRP A 119 1.89 -14.21 14.17
C TRP A 119 3.22 -14.49 13.48
N LEU A 120 3.19 -14.63 12.17
CA LEU A 120 4.37 -14.55 11.31
C LEU A 120 4.48 -13.10 10.84
N LEU A 121 5.49 -12.40 11.31
CA LEU A 121 5.82 -11.05 10.87
C LEU A 121 6.84 -11.14 9.74
N GLN A 122 6.60 -10.44 8.65
CA GLN A 122 7.47 -10.47 7.48
C GLN A 122 7.70 -9.08 6.91
N THR A 123 8.96 -8.70 6.72
CA THR A 123 9.33 -7.70 5.72
C THR A 123 9.68 -8.47 4.46
N PRO A 124 8.95 -8.32 3.36
CA PRO A 124 9.28 -9.00 2.13
C PRO A 124 10.74 -8.73 1.78
N ALA A 125 11.45 -9.74 1.27
CA ALA A 125 12.73 -9.48 0.59
C ALA A 125 12.43 -8.34 -0.38
N SER A 126 13.25 -7.26 -0.35
CA SER A 126 13.00 -6.07 -1.18
C SER A 126 12.43 -6.55 -2.50
N ALA A 127 11.15 -6.34 -2.66
CA ALA A 127 10.43 -7.00 -3.71
C ALA A 127 11.19 -6.69 -5.00
N ASP A 128 11.72 -7.70 -5.62
CA ASP A 128 11.69 -7.67 -7.08
C ASP A 128 10.29 -7.18 -7.42
N PRO A 129 10.14 -6.00 -7.99
CA PRO A 129 8.82 -5.37 -8.11
C PRO A 129 7.90 -6.43 -8.66
N GLN A 130 6.84 -6.78 -7.89
CA GLN A 130 5.81 -7.74 -8.30
C GLN A 130 5.67 -7.61 -9.80
N PRO A 131 5.85 -8.67 -10.62
CA PRO A 131 5.83 -8.52 -12.06
C PRO A 131 4.57 -7.72 -12.37
N ARG A 132 4.77 -6.42 -12.66
CA ARG A 132 3.64 -5.55 -12.99
C ARG A 132 2.89 -6.26 -14.09
N PRO A 133 1.56 -6.35 -14.00
CA PRO A 133 0.83 -6.90 -15.12
C PRO A 133 1.36 -6.22 -16.39
N PRO A 134 1.57 -6.98 -17.47
CA PRO A 134 2.16 -6.41 -18.67
C PRO A 134 1.36 -5.17 -19.06
N VAL A 135 2.07 -4.06 -19.22
CA VAL A 135 1.48 -2.79 -19.64
C VAL A 135 0.76 -3.01 -20.96
N ARG A 136 -0.50 -2.62 -21.03
CA ARG A 136 -1.34 -2.75 -22.23
C ARG A 136 -1.49 -1.40 -22.91
N PRO A 137 -1.68 -1.35 -24.21
CA PRO A 137 -2.05 -0.12 -24.89
C PRO A 137 -3.28 0.54 -24.23
N GLY A 138 -3.17 1.82 -23.92
CA GLY A 138 -4.18 2.58 -23.21
C GLY A 138 -4.03 2.65 -21.68
N ASP A 139 -3.17 1.84 -21.06
CA ASP A 139 -2.91 1.95 -19.64
C ASP A 139 -2.21 3.28 -19.32
N ALA A 140 -2.64 3.94 -18.24
CA ALA A 140 -1.91 5.08 -17.69
C ALA A 140 -0.63 4.56 -17.01
N VAL A 141 0.52 4.97 -17.53
CA VAL A 141 1.84 4.51 -17.04
C VAL A 141 2.58 5.55 -16.22
N TYR A 142 2.20 6.82 -16.36
CA TYR A 142 2.78 7.93 -15.63
C TYR A 142 1.78 9.05 -15.44
N LEU A 143 1.81 9.70 -14.27
CA LEU A 143 1.06 10.93 -14.00
C LEU A 143 2.05 12.03 -13.63
N THR A 144 1.98 13.17 -14.31
CA THR A 144 2.74 14.35 -13.93
C THR A 144 1.83 15.32 -13.23
N LEU A 145 2.12 15.62 -11.96
CA LEU A 145 1.50 16.72 -11.23
C LEU A 145 2.29 17.99 -11.56
N ARG A 146 1.67 18.90 -12.32
CA ARG A 146 2.28 20.18 -12.68
C ARG A 146 1.83 21.25 -11.70
N VAL A 147 2.80 21.92 -11.08
CA VAL A 147 2.60 22.90 -10.02
C VAL A 147 3.60 24.06 -10.19
N PRO A 148 3.31 25.25 -9.66
CA PRO A 148 4.29 26.35 -9.72
C PRO A 148 5.57 26.08 -8.94
N ASP A 149 5.48 25.34 -7.81
CA ASP A 149 6.59 25.06 -6.89
C ASP A 149 6.57 23.56 -6.55
N GLY A 150 7.49 22.83 -7.16
CA GLY A 150 7.58 21.37 -7.01
C GLY A 150 8.03 20.95 -5.63
N ALA A 151 8.94 21.69 -4.99
CA ALA A 151 9.41 21.37 -3.64
C ALA A 151 8.29 21.54 -2.61
N ARG A 152 7.51 22.60 -2.70
CA ARG A 152 6.36 22.84 -1.83
C ARG A 152 5.26 21.79 -2.04
N ALA A 153 5.03 21.37 -3.28
CA ALA A 153 4.05 20.31 -3.57
C ALA A 153 4.53 18.97 -3.04
N ARG A 154 5.82 18.63 -3.18
CA ARG A 154 6.43 17.46 -2.56
C ARG A 154 6.14 17.43 -1.05
N ASP A 155 6.50 18.47 -0.32
CA ASP A 155 6.34 18.55 1.13
C ASP A 155 4.86 18.39 1.54
N PHE A 156 3.95 18.97 0.75
CA PHE A 156 2.51 18.82 0.98
C PHE A 156 2.05 17.35 0.82
N TYR A 157 2.39 16.70 -0.29
CA TYR A 157 1.95 15.32 -0.55
C TYR A 157 2.66 14.30 0.36
N GLU A 158 3.90 14.52 0.74
CA GLU A 158 4.59 13.71 1.75
C GLU A 158 3.87 13.80 3.10
N SER A 159 3.46 15.01 3.51
CA SER A 159 2.72 15.23 4.77
C SER A 159 1.31 14.65 4.76
N VAL A 160 0.59 14.76 3.63
CA VAL A 160 -0.85 14.39 3.55
C VAL A 160 -1.05 12.93 3.18
N LEU A 161 -0.22 12.41 2.25
CA LEU A 161 -0.37 11.06 1.69
C LEU A 161 0.71 10.09 2.17
N GLY A 162 1.69 10.55 2.97
CA GLY A 162 2.81 9.73 3.38
C GLY A 162 3.72 9.29 2.22
N TRP A 163 3.69 10.03 1.10
CA TRP A 163 4.53 9.71 -0.04
C TRP A 163 6.01 9.91 0.31
N THR A 164 6.86 9.13 -0.32
CA THR A 164 8.31 9.33 -0.32
C THR A 164 8.72 9.72 -1.74
N SER A 165 9.53 10.75 -1.90
CA SER A 165 9.97 11.20 -3.21
C SER A 165 11.47 11.44 -3.27
N VAL A 166 12.02 11.24 -4.46
CA VAL A 166 13.43 11.47 -4.77
C VAL A 166 13.54 12.55 -5.84
N PRO A 167 14.66 13.28 -5.91
CA PRO A 167 14.88 14.26 -6.98
C PRO A 167 14.69 13.63 -8.36
N GLY A 168 13.89 14.30 -9.19
CA GLY A 168 13.66 13.92 -10.58
C GLY A 168 14.80 14.38 -11.49
N ARG A 169 14.60 14.17 -12.80
CA ARG A 169 15.61 14.52 -13.82
C ARG A 169 15.57 15.98 -14.30
N VAL A 170 14.53 16.69 -13.94
CA VAL A 170 14.33 18.11 -14.30
C VAL A 170 14.50 18.99 -13.07
N ALA A 171 14.87 20.24 -13.28
CA ALA A 171 14.93 21.21 -12.20
C ALA A 171 13.56 21.33 -11.53
N ASP A 172 13.53 21.38 -10.19
CA ASP A 172 12.30 21.39 -9.37
C ASP A 172 11.33 20.22 -9.69
N GLY A 173 11.90 19.09 -10.12
CA GLY A 173 11.16 17.86 -10.40
C GLY A 173 11.42 16.80 -9.34
N TRP A 174 10.37 16.04 -9.00
CA TRP A 174 10.39 14.98 -8.00
C TRP A 174 9.73 13.72 -8.54
N GLN A 175 10.27 12.57 -8.23
CA GLN A 175 9.70 11.27 -8.53
C GLN A 175 9.15 10.66 -7.23
N VAL A 176 7.87 10.35 -7.21
CA VAL A 176 7.24 9.66 -6.07
C VAL A 176 7.57 8.17 -6.16
N ASP A 177 8.02 7.61 -5.05
CA ASP A 177 8.41 6.21 -4.97
C ASP A 177 7.24 5.31 -4.59
N GLY A 178 7.23 4.07 -5.09
CA GLY A 178 6.30 3.02 -4.69
C GLY A 178 4.84 3.16 -5.15
N VAL A 179 4.45 4.19 -5.94
CA VAL A 179 3.07 4.40 -6.40
C VAL A 179 2.84 3.90 -7.83
N VAL A 180 1.60 3.46 -8.12
CA VAL A 180 1.17 2.97 -9.43
C VAL A 180 -0.13 3.66 -9.84
N PRO A 181 -0.20 4.26 -11.07
CA PRO A 181 0.90 4.48 -12.01
C PRO A 181 2.00 5.36 -11.39
N MET A 182 3.19 5.36 -11.98
CA MET A 182 4.27 6.22 -11.51
C MET A 182 3.84 7.68 -11.49
N VAL A 183 4.20 8.41 -10.44
CA VAL A 183 3.86 9.84 -10.28
C VAL A 183 5.12 10.67 -10.21
N GLY A 184 5.15 11.73 -11.01
CA GLY A 184 6.15 12.79 -10.90
C GLY A 184 5.52 14.12 -10.55
N ILE A 185 6.21 14.93 -9.78
CA ILE A 185 5.85 16.31 -9.48
C ILE A 185 6.82 17.20 -10.27
N GLY A 186 6.30 18.14 -11.04
CA GLY A 186 7.11 19.08 -11.80
C GLY A 186 6.73 20.53 -11.48
N GLY A 187 7.67 21.28 -10.92
CA GLY A 187 7.55 22.71 -10.70
C GLY A 187 7.81 23.53 -11.97
N GLY A 188 7.35 24.76 -11.99
CA GLY A 188 7.61 25.74 -13.05
C GLY A 188 6.41 26.58 -13.45
N ASP A 189 6.60 27.46 -14.42
CA ASP A 189 5.60 28.46 -14.86
C ASP A 189 4.50 27.87 -15.74
N GLY A 190 4.35 26.56 -15.77
CA GLY A 190 3.36 25.87 -16.59
C GLY A 190 1.96 25.91 -15.99
N GLU A 191 1.03 25.44 -16.78
CA GLU A 191 -0.36 25.23 -16.41
C GLU A 191 -0.46 24.23 -15.24
N VAL A 192 -1.15 24.60 -14.17
CA VAL A 192 -1.39 23.71 -13.02
C VAL A 192 -2.36 22.60 -13.42
N GLY A 193 -2.01 21.35 -13.11
CA GLY A 193 -2.87 20.22 -13.41
C GLY A 193 -2.16 18.89 -13.40
N THR A 194 -2.91 17.85 -13.72
CA THR A 194 -2.38 16.48 -13.88
C THR A 194 -2.33 16.13 -15.35
N VAL A 195 -1.16 15.70 -15.83
CA VAL A 195 -0.96 15.24 -17.21
C VAL A 195 -0.64 13.76 -17.22
N PRO A 196 -1.55 12.90 -17.71
CA PRO A 196 -1.32 11.47 -17.82
C PRO A 196 -0.43 11.12 -19.02
N ALA A 197 0.29 10.00 -18.91
CA ALA A 197 0.94 9.35 -20.03
C ALA A 197 0.33 7.96 -20.23
N TYR A 198 -0.11 7.66 -21.44
CA TYR A 198 -0.71 6.39 -21.82
C TYR A 198 0.25 5.56 -22.64
N ALA A 199 0.32 4.27 -22.34
CA ALA A 199 1.12 3.33 -23.11
C ALA A 199 0.54 3.08 -24.50
N VAL A 200 1.43 2.93 -25.48
CA VAL A 200 1.07 2.53 -26.85
C VAL A 200 2.10 1.52 -27.39
N ASP A 201 1.67 0.63 -28.27
CA ASP A 201 2.57 -0.34 -28.89
C ASP A 201 3.41 0.30 -30.02
N ASP A 202 2.82 1.21 -30.79
CA ASP A 202 3.45 1.95 -31.87
C ASP A 202 3.08 3.43 -31.79
N ILE A 203 4.06 4.25 -31.45
CA ILE A 203 3.84 5.66 -31.22
C ILE A 203 3.53 6.44 -32.51
N GLU A 204 4.07 6.03 -33.67
CA GLU A 204 3.78 6.70 -34.94
C GLU A 204 2.33 6.46 -35.37
N VAL A 205 1.86 5.22 -35.21
CA VAL A 205 0.45 4.85 -35.46
C VAL A 205 -0.46 5.60 -34.51
N ALA A 206 -0.11 5.68 -33.22
CA ALA A 206 -0.91 6.36 -32.21
C ALA A 206 -0.96 7.89 -32.44
N VAL A 207 0.15 8.52 -32.80
CA VAL A 207 0.22 9.94 -33.17
C VAL A 207 -0.67 10.24 -34.39
N ALA A 208 -0.62 9.37 -35.42
CA ALA A 208 -1.49 9.53 -36.58
C ALA A 208 -2.97 9.38 -36.21
N ALA A 209 -3.30 8.47 -35.33
CA ALA A 209 -4.67 8.29 -34.82
C ALA A 209 -5.18 9.51 -34.05
N VAL A 210 -4.36 10.11 -33.19
CA VAL A 210 -4.71 11.38 -32.50
C VAL A 210 -5.09 12.47 -33.49
N ARG A 211 -4.28 12.68 -34.52
CA ARG A 211 -4.53 13.69 -35.53
C ARG A 211 -5.81 13.38 -36.35
N THR A 212 -6.03 12.12 -36.68
CA THR A 212 -7.24 11.68 -37.40
C THR A 212 -8.51 11.88 -36.56
N ALA A 213 -8.40 11.72 -35.22
CA ALA A 213 -9.50 11.95 -34.29
C ALA A 213 -9.76 13.43 -33.97
N GLY A 214 -9.04 14.37 -34.60
CA GLY A 214 -9.23 15.80 -34.40
C GLY A 214 -8.39 16.40 -33.29
N GLY A 215 -7.54 15.61 -32.65
CA GLY A 215 -6.58 16.06 -31.65
C GLY A 215 -5.29 16.62 -32.27
N GLN A 216 -4.38 17.05 -31.41
CA GLN A 216 -3.07 17.55 -31.79
C GLN A 216 -1.99 16.64 -31.21
N ALA A 217 -0.94 16.36 -31.98
CA ALA A 217 0.21 15.63 -31.52
C ALA A 217 1.50 16.33 -31.95
N GLY A 218 2.39 16.51 -31.00
CA GLY A 218 3.73 17.03 -31.21
C GLY A 218 4.63 16.02 -31.91
N GLU A 219 5.92 16.32 -31.92
CA GLU A 219 6.94 15.42 -32.47
C GLU A 219 7.22 14.28 -31.51
N VAL A 220 7.51 13.11 -32.07
CA VAL A 220 7.98 11.96 -31.30
C VAL A 220 9.41 12.19 -30.87
N THR A 221 9.67 11.99 -29.58
CA THR A 221 11.01 12.20 -28.99
C THR A 221 11.50 10.90 -28.38
N ASP A 222 12.75 10.53 -28.70
CA ASP A 222 13.42 9.41 -28.05
C ASP A 222 13.87 9.79 -26.63
N ARG A 223 13.62 8.89 -25.69
CA ARG A 223 13.97 9.01 -24.28
C ARG A 223 14.69 7.73 -23.83
N PRO A 224 15.48 7.75 -22.74
CA PRO A 224 16.16 6.56 -22.24
C PRO A 224 15.25 5.38 -21.89
N HIS A 225 13.96 5.65 -21.67
CA HIS A 225 12.93 4.68 -21.27
C HIS A 225 11.88 4.40 -22.35
N GLY A 226 12.15 4.83 -23.60
CA GLY A 226 11.25 4.64 -24.74
C GLY A 226 10.99 5.92 -25.50
N ARG A 227 9.97 5.90 -26.36
CA ARG A 227 9.58 7.02 -27.23
C ARG A 227 8.34 7.71 -26.66
N THR A 228 8.29 9.04 -26.75
CA THR A 228 7.16 9.82 -26.20
C THR A 228 6.73 10.91 -27.16
N ALA A 229 5.42 11.25 -27.13
CA ALA A 229 4.86 12.41 -27.83
C ALA A 229 3.86 13.16 -26.94
N GLU A 230 3.98 14.47 -26.90
CA GLU A 230 2.98 15.31 -26.23
C GLU A 230 1.77 15.49 -27.14
N CYS A 231 0.58 15.30 -26.57
CA CYS A 231 -0.68 15.35 -27.32
C CYS A 231 -1.71 16.23 -26.59
N ARG A 232 -2.71 16.65 -27.37
CA ARG A 232 -3.97 17.18 -26.86
C ARG A 232 -5.11 16.46 -27.58
N ASP A 233 -6.18 16.20 -26.84
CA ASP A 233 -7.41 15.69 -27.47
C ASP A 233 -8.16 16.78 -28.21
N ASP A 234 -9.30 16.44 -28.76
CA ASP A 234 -10.18 17.36 -29.50
C ASP A 234 -10.86 18.43 -28.62
N GLN A 235 -10.78 18.28 -27.29
CA GLN A 235 -11.26 19.23 -26.28
C GLN A 235 -10.11 20.07 -25.69
N GLY A 236 -8.85 19.79 -26.08
CA GLY A 236 -7.67 20.50 -25.61
C GLY A 236 -7.01 19.91 -24.36
N LEU A 237 -7.48 18.78 -23.83
CA LEU A 237 -6.87 18.12 -22.67
C LEU A 237 -5.50 17.57 -23.03
N ARG A 238 -4.48 17.89 -22.22
CA ARG A 238 -3.11 17.44 -22.43
C ARG A 238 -2.90 16.02 -21.93
N PHE A 239 -2.17 15.24 -22.71
CA PHE A 239 -1.67 13.92 -22.34
C PHE A 239 -0.38 13.58 -23.10
N TRP A 240 0.28 12.53 -22.67
CA TRP A 240 1.43 11.96 -23.37
C TRP A 240 1.07 10.57 -23.92
N LEU A 241 1.62 10.26 -25.07
CA LEU A 241 1.78 8.90 -25.53
C LEU A 241 3.17 8.41 -25.18
N ALA A 242 3.28 7.17 -24.71
CA ALA A 242 4.54 6.54 -24.33
C ALA A 242 4.62 5.12 -24.92
N GLN A 243 5.63 4.91 -25.74
CA GLN A 243 6.02 3.57 -26.23
C GLN A 243 7.24 3.15 -25.41
N PRO A 244 7.11 2.14 -24.51
CA PRO A 244 8.25 1.62 -23.76
C PRO A 244 9.35 1.09 -24.67
N ALA A 245 10.61 1.09 -24.19
CA ALA A 245 11.76 0.56 -24.89
C ALA A 245 11.69 -0.96 -25.08
#